data_3d3c868b8a1b13067fcec73436ddc953
#
_entry.id   3d3c868b8a1b13067fcec73436ddc953
#
_cell.length_a   1.000
_cell.length_b   1.000
_cell.length_c   1.000
_cell.angle_alpha   90.00
_cell.angle_beta   90.00
_cell.angle_gamma   90.00
#
_symmetry.space_group_name_H-M   'P 1'
#
loop_
_entity.id
_entity.type
_entity.pdbx_description
1 polymer ?
#
loop_
_entity_poly.entity_id
_entity_poly.type
_entity_poly.pdbx_seq_one_letter_code
_entity_poly.pdbx_strand_id
1 'polypeptide(L)'
;MKKLISLITLLPTVLIAQFDNIEDPKRLGGTVNTMAEENFPIFLKSDGSLYFTRTFDDDSKYGPNDQNVWRSDKVGEQSYQKGTEVKKINNKFNNCIVGFNSDETKIYLLNSYDGKKDLKKGICYSLKKGDSWSKPKSIEIPGLDIEGSFYSFHINKEENAIIISYIGPNSEGEEDLYVSLLENGKWSTPKSLGDAINSSGFEISPFLSKNSDTLFFSSNGLGGEGDADIFYAIKQNNSWFEWSEPINIGAKINSPKFDAYFTMSDRFLYWSSNREAQRSDLYYTSFLPPPPPLFASAEGTDVTIYQGTDGKIDLTPKGGVAPYSYQWSNGSTDEDPVNIPKGSYEVTVTDAIGQTVMLTIPINEPGPISLPEISLPQAVIYFDLNSSNLNNQNYQDLDAFIKKMMDYPTTKLTITSHCDRRASETYNIWLSKRRLECTINYLVEKGIPREKISGDYRGEREPDIKCENCSEEQFTKNRRTTIEVGPN
;
A
#
# COMPACT_ATOMS: atom_id res chain seq x y z
N MET A 1 7.77 -28.68 -4.10
CA MET A 1 8.63 -27.73 -3.34
C MET A 1 7.92 -26.38 -3.35
N LYS A 2 7.36 -25.98 -2.19
CA LYS A 2 6.70 -24.69 -2.02
C LYS A 2 7.79 -23.62 -1.96
N LYS A 3 7.84 -22.70 -2.91
CA LYS A 3 8.64 -21.47 -2.80
C LYS A 3 7.97 -20.56 -1.79
N LEU A 4 8.57 -20.43 -0.63
CA LEU A 4 8.28 -19.37 0.33
C LEU A 4 8.70 -18.05 -0.32
N ILE A 5 7.74 -17.21 -0.68
CA ILE A 5 8.01 -15.80 -1.01
C ILE A 5 8.15 -15.11 0.34
N SER A 6 9.37 -14.79 0.72
CA SER A 6 9.67 -13.92 1.87
C SER A 6 9.11 -12.53 1.53
N LEU A 7 8.04 -12.15 2.18
CA LEU A 7 7.57 -10.76 2.20
C LEU A 7 8.57 -9.98 3.06
N ILE A 8 9.54 -9.34 2.43
CA ILE A 8 10.42 -8.37 3.09
C ILE A 8 9.53 -7.19 3.47
N THR A 9 9.34 -6.99 4.76
CA THR A 9 8.66 -5.82 5.31
C THR A 9 9.50 -4.56 5.03
N LEU A 10 9.18 -3.86 3.96
CA LEU A 10 9.80 -2.59 3.51
C LEU A 10 9.30 -1.35 4.30
N LEU A 11 8.55 -1.54 5.40
CA LEU A 11 7.87 -0.46 6.11
C LEU A 11 8.76 0.49 6.95
N PRO A 12 9.84 0.06 7.61
CA PRO A 12 10.61 0.98 8.46
C PRO A 12 11.46 1.97 7.66
N THR A 13 12.00 1.56 6.53
CA THR A 13 12.91 2.40 5.72
C THR A 13 12.21 3.57 5.04
N VAL A 14 10.92 3.45 4.74
CA VAL A 14 10.14 4.51 4.09
C VAL A 14 9.86 5.67 5.05
N LEU A 15 9.57 5.40 6.32
CA LEU A 15 9.28 6.45 7.31
C LEU A 15 10.55 7.22 7.70
N ILE A 16 11.69 6.55 7.84
CA ILE A 16 12.99 7.18 8.13
C ILE A 16 13.38 8.17 7.01
N ALA A 17 13.23 7.76 5.74
CA ALA A 17 13.50 8.62 4.60
C ALA A 17 12.56 9.85 4.49
N GLN A 18 11.40 9.83 5.15
CA GLN A 18 10.46 10.96 5.16
C GLN A 18 10.97 12.15 5.98
N PHE A 19 11.62 11.91 7.11
CA PHE A 19 12.11 13.00 7.99
C PHE A 19 13.44 13.59 7.50
N ASP A 20 14.19 12.88 6.66
CA ASP A 20 15.39 13.40 6.02
C ASP A 20 15.10 14.49 4.96
N ASN A 21 13.88 14.55 4.43
CA ASN A 21 13.46 15.46 3.36
C ASN A 21 12.36 16.45 3.79
N ILE A 22 12.46 17.00 4.98
CA ILE A 22 11.56 18.06 5.45
C ILE A 22 12.14 19.45 5.15
N GLU A 23 11.27 20.44 4.90
CA GLU A 23 11.68 21.85 4.80
C GLU A 23 12.16 22.37 6.16
N ASP A 24 12.78 23.55 6.15
CA ASP A 24 13.12 24.21 7.40
C ASP A 24 11.86 24.59 8.18
N PRO A 25 11.88 24.51 9.52
CA PRO A 25 10.73 24.83 10.35
C PRO A 25 10.30 26.28 10.21
N LYS A 26 8.99 26.49 10.20
CA LYS A 26 8.38 27.81 10.13
C LYS A 26 7.45 28.02 11.32
N ARG A 27 7.55 29.16 11.97
CA ARG A 27 6.63 29.57 13.02
C ARG A 27 5.29 29.97 12.40
N LEU A 28 4.16 29.54 12.96
CA LEU A 28 2.85 30.04 12.54
C LEU A 28 2.72 31.52 12.82
N GLY A 29 1.89 32.22 12.01
CA GLY A 29 1.74 33.67 12.11
C GLY A 29 1.08 34.13 13.41
N GLY A 30 1.19 35.44 13.72
CA GLY A 30 0.66 36.06 14.92
C GLY A 30 -0.87 36.06 15.09
N THR A 31 -1.60 35.53 14.14
CA THR A 31 -3.05 35.22 14.27
C THR A 31 -3.31 33.96 15.10
N VAL A 32 -2.31 33.04 15.15
CA VAL A 32 -2.31 31.81 15.93
C VAL A 32 -1.39 31.96 17.15
N ASN A 33 -0.10 32.18 16.91
CA ASN A 33 0.88 32.44 17.96
C ASN A 33 0.73 33.87 18.50
N THR A 34 0.70 34.00 19.80
CA THR A 34 0.51 35.29 20.50
C THR A 34 1.56 35.50 21.58
N MET A 35 1.27 36.32 22.56
CA MET A 35 2.09 36.43 23.78
C MET A 35 1.77 35.35 24.82
N ALA A 36 0.73 34.55 24.57
CA ALA A 36 0.36 33.40 25.34
C ALA A 36 1.24 32.20 24.99
N GLU A 37 0.95 31.05 25.54
CA GLU A 37 1.59 29.77 25.20
C GLU A 37 0.63 28.92 24.37
N GLU A 38 1.03 28.54 23.16
CA GLU A 38 0.24 27.71 22.26
C GLU A 38 0.81 26.30 22.18
N ASN A 39 -0.06 25.30 22.47
CA ASN A 39 0.30 23.89 22.54
C ASN A 39 -0.77 22.99 21.87
N PHE A 40 -0.46 21.71 21.69
CA PHE A 40 -1.37 20.69 21.16
C PHE A 40 -2.03 21.08 19.82
N PRO A 41 -1.27 21.34 18.77
CA PRO A 41 -1.83 21.65 17.47
C PRO A 41 -2.52 20.44 16.85
N ILE A 42 -3.80 20.54 16.51
CA ILE A 42 -4.58 19.49 15.83
C ILE A 42 -5.20 20.09 14.58
N PHE A 43 -4.83 19.54 13.44
CA PHE A 43 -5.33 19.94 12.14
C PHE A 43 -6.57 19.12 11.74
N LEU A 44 -7.65 19.79 11.34
CA LEU A 44 -8.84 19.17 10.78
C LEU A 44 -8.72 19.04 9.27
N LYS A 45 -8.93 17.83 8.78
CA LYS A 45 -8.85 17.54 7.34
C LYS A 45 -10.07 18.06 6.58
N SER A 46 -11.25 18.07 7.22
CA SER A 46 -12.52 18.39 6.56
C SER A 46 -12.63 19.84 6.11
N ASP A 47 -12.12 20.78 6.90
CA ASP A 47 -12.23 22.23 6.62
C ASP A 47 -10.87 22.96 6.69
N GLY A 48 -9.82 22.25 7.02
CA GLY A 48 -8.47 22.80 7.14
C GLY A 48 -8.25 23.67 8.38
N SER A 49 -9.20 23.74 9.33
CA SER A 49 -9.03 24.50 10.56
C SER A 49 -7.99 23.88 11.50
N LEU A 50 -7.35 24.75 12.27
CA LEU A 50 -6.39 24.38 13.30
C LEU A 50 -7.04 24.56 14.67
N TYR A 51 -7.06 23.47 15.45
CA TYR A 51 -7.38 23.51 16.88
C TYR A 51 -6.09 23.43 17.69
N PHE A 52 -6.05 24.16 18.79
CA PHE A 52 -4.89 24.18 19.69
C PHE A 52 -5.30 24.56 21.11
N THR A 53 -4.44 24.31 22.05
CA THR A 53 -4.61 24.76 23.43
C THR A 53 -3.79 26.02 23.64
N ARG A 54 -4.37 27.02 24.29
CA ARG A 54 -3.68 28.24 24.69
C ARG A 54 -3.73 28.39 26.20
N THR A 55 -2.57 28.76 26.79
CA THR A 55 -2.36 29.00 28.21
C THR A 55 -1.72 30.37 28.41
N PHE A 56 -1.85 30.95 29.57
CA PHE A 56 -1.31 32.27 29.91
C PHE A 56 -1.84 33.40 29.00
N ASP A 57 -3.13 33.30 28.62
CA ASP A 57 -3.80 34.31 27.79
C ASP A 57 -4.51 35.32 28.70
N ASP A 58 -4.03 36.57 28.73
CA ASP A 58 -4.62 37.65 29.52
C ASP A 58 -6.07 37.99 29.10
N ASP A 59 -6.42 37.67 27.84
CA ASP A 59 -7.77 37.85 27.31
C ASP A 59 -8.69 36.63 27.59
N SER A 60 -8.21 35.59 28.28
CA SER A 60 -9.02 34.40 28.61
C SER A 60 -10.18 34.77 29.53
N LYS A 61 -11.37 34.30 29.22
CA LYS A 61 -12.58 34.47 30.01
C LYS A 61 -12.44 33.96 31.47
N TYR A 62 -11.66 32.92 31.66
CA TYR A 62 -11.57 32.21 32.95
C TYR A 62 -10.33 32.57 33.76
N GLY A 63 -9.42 33.33 33.19
CA GLY A 63 -8.21 33.81 33.84
C GLY A 63 -6.94 33.52 33.03
N PRO A 64 -5.84 34.28 33.30
CA PRO A 64 -4.65 34.19 32.49
C PRO A 64 -3.88 32.85 32.64
N ASN A 65 -4.14 32.07 33.66
CA ASN A 65 -3.48 30.79 33.88
C ASN A 65 -4.34 29.57 33.43
N ASP A 66 -5.52 29.82 32.85
CA ASP A 66 -6.37 28.74 32.40
C ASP A 66 -5.94 28.23 31.02
N GLN A 67 -6.01 26.92 30.87
CA GLN A 67 -5.85 26.29 29.55
C GLN A 67 -7.20 26.24 28.83
N ASN A 68 -7.25 26.74 27.60
CA ASN A 68 -8.46 26.77 26.81
C ASN A 68 -8.21 26.25 25.39
N VAL A 69 -9.20 25.59 24.82
CA VAL A 69 -9.18 25.14 23.43
C VAL A 69 -9.59 26.29 22.52
N TRP A 70 -8.75 26.56 21.54
CA TRP A 70 -8.94 27.57 20.51
C TRP A 70 -9.08 26.93 19.14
N ARG A 71 -9.72 27.64 18.24
CA ARG A 71 -9.86 27.27 16.82
C ARG A 71 -9.50 28.47 15.96
N SER A 72 -8.73 28.21 14.90
CA SER A 72 -8.43 29.15 13.83
C SER A 72 -8.86 28.58 12.49
N ASP A 73 -9.67 29.31 11.74
CA ASP A 73 -10.12 28.91 10.43
C ASP A 73 -9.05 29.19 9.38
N LYS A 74 -8.86 28.27 8.45
CA LYS A 74 -7.88 28.38 7.37
C LYS A 74 -8.30 29.44 6.35
N VAL A 75 -7.37 30.31 5.94
CA VAL A 75 -7.56 31.30 4.88
C VAL A 75 -6.57 31.15 3.72
N GLY A 76 -5.53 30.37 3.87
CA GLY A 76 -4.52 30.07 2.88
C GLY A 76 -3.66 28.89 3.30
N GLU A 77 -2.65 28.54 2.50
CA GLU A 77 -1.73 27.48 2.90
C GLU A 77 -0.93 27.94 4.14
N GLN A 78 -1.13 27.25 5.29
CA GLN A 78 -0.54 27.61 6.59
C GLN A 78 -0.82 29.04 7.06
N SER A 79 -1.91 29.65 6.56
CA SER A 79 -2.42 30.95 6.99
C SER A 79 -3.79 30.80 7.60
N TYR A 80 -3.98 31.41 8.76
CA TYR A 80 -5.16 31.23 9.60
C TYR A 80 -5.74 32.58 10.04
N GLN A 81 -7.04 32.61 10.27
CA GLN A 81 -7.70 33.76 10.94
C GLN A 81 -7.24 33.86 12.39
N LYS A 82 -7.54 34.97 13.05
CA LYS A 82 -7.34 35.10 14.49
C LYS A 82 -8.12 34.00 15.22
N GLY A 83 -7.39 33.27 16.09
CA GLY A 83 -7.99 32.21 16.89
C GLY A 83 -9.17 32.69 17.73
N THR A 84 -10.14 31.82 17.91
CA THR A 84 -11.33 32.05 18.74
C THR A 84 -11.52 30.91 19.72
N GLU A 85 -11.92 31.22 20.97
CA GLU A 85 -12.24 30.19 21.95
C GLU A 85 -13.41 29.31 21.52
N VAL A 86 -13.28 28.01 21.75
CA VAL A 86 -14.38 27.05 21.50
C VAL A 86 -15.31 26.99 22.71
N LYS A 87 -16.23 27.97 22.80
CA LYS A 87 -17.00 28.34 23.99
C LYS A 87 -17.76 27.21 24.71
N LYS A 88 -18.16 26.14 24.03
CA LYS A 88 -19.01 25.08 24.62
C LYS A 88 -18.24 23.95 25.27
N ILE A 89 -16.96 23.81 24.94
CA ILE A 89 -16.08 22.81 25.56
C ILE A 89 -15.16 23.42 26.60
N ASN A 90 -14.88 24.71 26.49
CA ASN A 90 -14.13 25.43 27.52
C ASN A 90 -14.99 25.76 28.73
N ASN A 91 -14.40 25.65 29.90
CA ASN A 91 -14.99 25.95 31.22
C ASN A 91 -13.91 26.56 32.14
N LYS A 92 -14.21 26.75 33.41
CA LYS A 92 -13.30 27.36 34.40
C LYS A 92 -12.11 26.46 34.83
N PHE A 93 -11.97 25.28 34.29
CA PHE A 93 -10.89 24.36 34.56
C PHE A 93 -9.95 24.29 33.34
N ASN A 94 -8.83 23.62 33.46
CA ASN A 94 -7.90 23.38 32.36
C ASN A 94 -8.57 22.53 31.29
N ASN A 95 -8.70 23.11 30.10
CA ASN A 95 -9.29 22.47 28.93
C ASN A 95 -8.20 22.35 27.86
N CYS A 96 -7.82 21.12 27.57
CA CYS A 96 -6.83 20.83 26.53
C CYS A 96 -7.45 19.93 25.49
N ILE A 97 -7.14 20.19 24.25
CA ILE A 97 -7.51 19.28 23.15
C ILE A 97 -6.59 18.06 23.13
N VAL A 98 -7.18 16.88 22.98
CA VAL A 98 -6.46 15.61 22.83
C VAL A 98 -6.47 15.16 21.36
N GLY A 99 -7.57 15.35 20.64
CA GLY A 99 -7.68 14.97 19.26
C GLY A 99 -9.11 14.84 18.75
N PHE A 100 -9.24 14.27 17.57
CA PHE A 100 -10.50 13.96 16.92
C PHE A 100 -10.52 12.50 16.47
N ASN A 101 -11.71 11.90 16.41
CA ASN A 101 -11.86 10.63 15.74
C ASN A 101 -11.72 10.77 14.20
N SER A 102 -11.75 9.64 13.48
CA SER A 102 -11.44 9.59 12.04
C SER A 102 -12.39 10.42 11.15
N ASP A 103 -13.66 10.55 11.54
CA ASP A 103 -14.69 11.30 10.80
C ASP A 103 -14.94 12.72 11.32
N GLU A 104 -14.13 13.16 12.31
CA GLU A 104 -14.18 14.51 12.92
C GLU A 104 -15.54 14.88 13.54
N THR A 105 -16.33 13.87 13.90
CA THR A 105 -17.63 14.06 14.58
C THR A 105 -17.51 14.07 16.10
N LYS A 106 -16.34 13.67 16.61
CA LYS A 106 -16.04 13.58 18.05
C LYS A 106 -14.71 14.26 18.35
N ILE A 107 -14.71 15.15 19.34
CA ILE A 107 -13.52 15.78 19.90
C ILE A 107 -13.20 15.17 21.26
N TYR A 108 -11.95 14.82 21.50
CA TYR A 108 -11.43 14.35 22.77
C TYR A 108 -10.74 15.48 23.50
N LEU A 109 -10.95 15.52 24.81
CA LEU A 109 -10.51 16.61 25.66
C LEU A 109 -9.88 16.04 26.94
N LEU A 110 -8.91 16.77 27.47
CA LEU A 110 -8.33 16.49 28.76
C LEU A 110 -9.38 16.68 29.85
N ASN A 111 -9.26 15.89 30.89
CA ASN A 111 -10.12 15.86 32.07
C ASN A 111 -11.48 15.22 31.85
N SER A 112 -12.07 14.80 32.97
CA SER A 112 -13.36 14.13 33.01
C SER A 112 -14.39 15.06 33.65
N TYR A 113 -15.46 15.38 32.94
CA TYR A 113 -16.55 16.24 33.41
C TYR A 113 -17.83 15.44 33.53
N ASP A 114 -18.30 15.24 34.74
CA ASP A 114 -19.61 14.62 35.00
C ASP A 114 -20.75 15.64 35.12
N GLY A 115 -20.45 16.91 34.80
CA GLY A 115 -21.40 18.04 34.94
C GLY A 115 -21.50 18.58 36.36
N LYS A 116 -20.73 18.08 37.34
CA LYS A 116 -20.61 18.53 38.71
C LYS A 116 -19.38 19.42 38.93
N LYS A 117 -19.25 19.90 40.14
CA LYS A 117 -18.22 20.92 40.49
C LYS A 117 -16.80 20.40 40.57
N ASP A 118 -16.59 19.09 40.55
CA ASP A 118 -15.30 18.49 40.82
C ASP A 118 -14.66 17.99 39.50
N LEU A 119 -13.48 18.50 39.22
CA LEU A 119 -12.64 18.05 38.14
C LEU A 119 -12.02 16.71 38.52
N LYS A 120 -12.26 15.66 37.72
CA LYS A 120 -11.51 14.43 37.79
C LYS A 120 -10.50 14.42 36.66
N LYS A 121 -9.21 14.19 36.98
CA LYS A 121 -8.18 13.99 35.95
C LYS A 121 -8.55 12.78 35.09
N GLY A 122 -8.38 12.88 33.79
CA GLY A 122 -8.74 11.83 32.85
C GLY A 122 -9.00 12.36 31.45
N ILE A 123 -9.80 11.65 30.68
CA ILE A 123 -10.17 12.00 29.31
C ILE A 123 -11.69 12.00 29.14
N CYS A 124 -12.21 12.90 28.34
CA CYS A 124 -13.62 12.95 27.95
C CYS A 124 -13.78 13.23 26.45
N TYR A 125 -14.99 13.17 25.96
CA TYR A 125 -15.32 13.49 24.59
C TYR A 125 -16.58 14.33 24.46
N SER A 126 -16.65 15.13 23.39
CA SER A 126 -17.86 15.86 22.97
C SER A 126 -18.23 15.46 21.54
N LEU A 127 -19.53 15.39 21.27
CA LEU A 127 -20.05 15.09 19.91
C LEU A 127 -20.35 16.37 19.16
N LYS A 128 -20.04 16.41 17.89
CA LYS A 128 -20.38 17.53 16.99
C LYS A 128 -21.90 17.69 16.87
N LYS A 129 -22.38 18.92 16.95
CA LYS A 129 -23.80 19.30 16.81
C LYS A 129 -23.92 20.54 15.93
N GLY A 130 -24.07 20.34 14.63
CA GLY A 130 -23.95 21.44 13.66
C GLY A 130 -22.59 22.12 13.80
N ASP A 131 -22.56 23.43 13.96
CA ASP A 131 -21.34 24.22 14.16
C ASP A 131 -20.84 24.26 15.62
N SER A 132 -21.32 23.33 16.47
CA SER A 132 -21.05 23.35 17.89
C SER A 132 -20.81 21.94 18.45
N TRP A 133 -20.53 21.85 19.74
CA TRP A 133 -20.22 20.62 20.46
C TRP A 133 -21.25 20.32 21.54
N SER A 134 -21.45 19.05 21.87
CA SER A 134 -22.24 18.62 23.01
C SER A 134 -21.53 18.96 24.32
N LYS A 135 -22.20 18.75 25.46
CA LYS A 135 -21.49 18.70 26.74
C LYS A 135 -20.53 17.50 26.74
N PRO A 136 -19.30 17.66 27.29
CA PRO A 136 -18.35 16.58 27.44
C PRO A 136 -18.91 15.40 28.23
N LYS A 137 -18.51 14.18 27.88
CA LYS A 137 -18.82 12.92 28.54
C LYS A 137 -17.51 12.22 28.89
N SER A 138 -17.38 11.78 30.13
CA SER A 138 -16.19 11.06 30.61
C SER A 138 -16.00 9.73 29.90
N ILE A 139 -14.73 9.36 29.68
CA ILE A 139 -14.31 8.02 29.33
C ILE A 139 -13.76 7.38 30.61
N GLU A 140 -14.38 6.30 31.04
CA GLU A 140 -13.96 5.57 32.24
C GLU A 140 -12.86 4.58 31.86
N ILE A 141 -11.67 4.78 32.46
CA ILE A 141 -10.52 3.88 32.32
C ILE A 141 -10.27 3.26 33.68
N PRO A 142 -10.52 1.96 33.87
CA PRO A 142 -10.32 1.28 35.16
C PRO A 142 -8.87 1.39 35.64
N GLY A 143 -8.69 1.68 36.93
CA GLY A 143 -7.34 1.75 37.53
C GLY A 143 -6.49 2.93 37.10
N LEU A 144 -7.05 3.88 36.36
CA LEU A 144 -6.37 5.14 36.06
C LEU A 144 -6.46 6.05 37.29
N ASP A 145 -5.35 6.20 37.99
CA ASP A 145 -5.17 7.14 39.08
C ASP A 145 -3.98 8.06 38.74
N ILE A 146 -4.28 9.33 38.49
CA ILE A 146 -3.29 10.29 37.99
C ILE A 146 -2.80 11.13 39.15
N GLU A 147 -1.60 10.84 39.60
CA GLU A 147 -0.84 11.70 40.50
C GLU A 147 -0.10 12.81 39.69
N GLY A 148 0.39 13.84 40.38
CA GLY A 148 1.11 14.92 39.71
C GLY A 148 0.21 15.88 38.92
N SER A 149 0.82 16.89 38.31
CA SER A 149 0.14 18.00 37.61
C SER A 149 0.16 17.83 36.08
N PHE A 150 1.13 17.09 35.54
CA PHE A 150 1.28 16.86 34.13
C PHE A 150 0.74 15.49 33.75
N TYR A 151 0.00 15.41 32.69
CA TYR A 151 -0.50 14.20 32.07
C TYR A 151 -1.09 14.56 30.71
N SER A 152 -1.02 13.61 29.78
CA SER A 152 -1.58 13.80 28.46
C SER A 152 -2.13 12.47 27.92
N PHE A 153 -2.94 12.57 26.88
CA PHE A 153 -3.57 11.43 26.23
C PHE A 153 -3.44 11.56 24.72
N HIS A 154 -3.41 10.41 24.08
CA HIS A 154 -3.71 10.29 22.66
C HIS A 154 -4.61 9.08 22.42
N ILE A 155 -5.67 9.24 21.65
CA ILE A 155 -6.52 8.15 21.21
C ILE A 155 -6.31 7.90 19.72
N ASN A 156 -6.14 6.65 19.32
CA ASN A 156 -5.93 6.29 17.93
C ASN A 156 -7.19 6.48 17.08
N LYS A 157 -7.04 6.49 15.76
CA LYS A 157 -8.14 6.73 14.81
C LYS A 157 -9.21 5.64 14.82
N GLU A 158 -8.86 4.44 15.21
CA GLU A 158 -9.75 3.29 15.36
C GLU A 158 -10.54 3.32 16.70
N GLU A 159 -10.24 4.28 17.58
CA GLU A 159 -10.86 4.44 18.90
C GLU A 159 -10.75 3.17 19.77
N ASN A 160 -9.68 2.38 19.63
CA ASN A 160 -9.48 1.13 20.37
C ASN A 160 -8.20 1.09 21.22
N ALA A 161 -7.38 2.14 21.18
CA ALA A 161 -6.20 2.30 22.01
C ALA A 161 -6.06 3.76 22.49
N ILE A 162 -5.77 3.95 23.77
CA ILE A 162 -5.43 5.23 24.38
C ILE A 162 -4.00 5.13 24.92
N ILE A 163 -3.11 5.96 24.43
CA ILE A 163 -1.79 6.16 25.02
C ILE A 163 -1.91 7.26 26.07
N ILE A 164 -1.36 7.04 27.24
CA ILE A 164 -1.47 7.89 28.41
C ILE A 164 -0.07 8.22 28.92
N SER A 165 0.24 9.48 29.08
CA SER A 165 1.44 9.95 29.76
C SER A 165 1.02 10.41 31.15
N TYR A 166 1.56 9.80 32.18
CA TYR A 166 1.32 10.17 33.57
C TYR A 166 2.30 9.47 34.52
N ILE A 167 2.42 9.96 35.77
CA ILE A 167 3.12 9.25 36.83
C ILE A 167 2.19 8.11 37.28
N GLY A 168 2.49 6.91 36.81
CA GLY A 168 1.69 5.72 37.06
C GLY A 168 2.39 4.71 37.97
N PRO A 169 1.73 3.55 38.23
CA PRO A 169 2.37 2.48 38.98
C PRO A 169 3.62 1.99 38.27
N ASN A 170 4.74 1.97 38.96
CA ASN A 170 6.07 1.58 38.47
C ASN A 170 6.62 2.52 37.36
N SER A 171 6.31 3.80 37.38
CA SER A 171 7.04 4.79 36.59
C SER A 171 8.52 4.79 36.98
N GLU A 172 9.41 4.82 35.98
CA GLU A 172 10.86 4.79 36.20
C GLU A 172 11.45 6.19 36.43
N GLY A 173 10.76 7.20 35.90
CA GLY A 173 11.14 8.60 35.99
C GLY A 173 10.03 9.49 36.51
N GLU A 174 9.70 10.50 35.70
CA GLU A 174 8.55 11.38 35.93
C GLU A 174 7.31 10.81 35.24
N GLU A 175 6.81 11.44 34.17
CA GLU A 175 5.67 10.91 33.39
C GLU A 175 6.13 9.83 32.41
N ASP A 176 5.60 8.63 32.55
CA ASP A 176 5.81 7.49 31.64
C ASP A 176 4.62 7.27 30.71
N LEU A 177 4.86 6.60 29.59
CA LEU A 177 3.82 6.20 28.64
C LEU A 177 3.23 4.83 28.97
N TYR A 178 1.90 4.82 29.02
CA TYR A 178 1.07 3.65 29.25
C TYR A 178 0.06 3.48 28.10
N VAL A 179 -0.48 2.29 27.90
CA VAL A 179 -1.57 2.02 26.97
C VAL A 179 -2.77 1.40 27.67
N SER A 180 -3.97 1.90 27.37
CA SER A 180 -5.25 1.25 27.67
C SER A 180 -5.91 0.82 26.36
N LEU A 181 -6.37 -0.42 26.28
CA LEU A 181 -6.98 -1.02 25.09
C LEU A 181 -8.47 -1.23 25.27
N LEU A 182 -9.25 -1.03 24.21
CA LEU A 182 -10.69 -1.28 24.22
C LEU A 182 -10.94 -2.77 23.95
N GLU A 183 -11.31 -3.50 25.00
CA GLU A 183 -11.58 -4.93 24.96
C GLU A 183 -13.05 -5.20 25.35
N ASN A 184 -13.81 -5.86 24.49
CA ASN A 184 -15.23 -6.15 24.71
C ASN A 184 -16.08 -4.93 25.11
N GLY A 185 -15.77 -3.76 24.52
CA GLY A 185 -16.47 -2.50 24.76
C GLY A 185 -16.11 -1.80 26.09
N LYS A 186 -15.05 -2.23 26.76
CA LYS A 186 -14.52 -1.61 27.99
C LYS A 186 -13.03 -1.34 27.83
N TRP A 187 -12.58 -0.22 28.37
CA TRP A 187 -11.17 0.10 28.44
C TRP A 187 -10.46 -0.77 29.48
N SER A 188 -9.26 -1.22 29.16
CA SER A 188 -8.42 -1.97 30.10
C SER A 188 -7.76 -1.04 31.11
N THR A 189 -7.28 -1.59 32.24
CA THR A 189 -6.33 -0.89 33.10
C THR A 189 -5.09 -0.54 32.31
N PRO A 190 -4.56 0.69 32.45
CA PRO A 190 -3.33 1.11 31.76
C PRO A 190 -2.15 0.21 32.09
N LYS A 191 -1.36 -0.14 31.07
CA LYS A 191 -0.12 -0.91 31.22
C LYS A 191 1.02 -0.11 30.63
N SER A 192 2.17 -0.10 31.29
CA SER A 192 3.38 0.56 30.80
C SER A 192 3.76 0.04 29.41
N LEU A 193 4.29 0.93 28.57
CA LEU A 193 4.89 0.56 27.27
C LEU A 193 6.27 -0.08 27.40
N GLY A 194 6.84 -0.11 28.61
CA GLY A 194 8.10 -0.77 28.93
C GLY A 194 9.33 0.11 28.74
N ASP A 195 10.47 -0.41 29.17
CA ASP A 195 11.76 0.29 29.29
C ASP A 195 12.36 0.67 27.91
N ALA A 196 11.86 0.07 26.81
CA ALA A 196 12.27 0.49 25.47
C ALA A 196 11.75 1.91 25.14
N ILE A 197 10.63 2.33 25.72
CA ILE A 197 10.00 3.64 25.49
C ILE A 197 10.23 4.57 26.65
N ASN A 198 9.99 4.10 27.88
CA ASN A 198 10.06 4.91 29.10
C ASN A 198 11.50 4.99 29.61
N SER A 199 11.89 6.15 30.09
CA SER A 199 13.23 6.44 30.56
C SER A 199 13.22 6.93 32.02
N SER A 200 14.36 7.30 32.55
CA SER A 200 14.46 7.95 33.87
C SER A 200 14.03 9.43 33.87
N GLY A 201 13.72 10.00 32.72
CA GLY A 201 13.14 11.34 32.56
C GLY A 201 11.63 11.29 32.47
N PHE A 202 11.06 12.20 31.71
CA PHE A 202 9.64 12.17 31.35
C PHE A 202 9.45 11.76 29.89
N GLU A 203 8.34 11.05 29.61
CA GLU A 203 7.80 10.82 28.27
C GLU A 203 6.41 11.41 28.18
N ILE A 204 6.24 12.45 27.37
CA ILE A 204 5.00 13.25 27.31
C ILE A 204 4.49 13.39 25.88
N SER A 205 3.28 13.95 25.75
CA SER A 205 2.65 14.32 24.48
C SER A 205 2.64 13.22 23.41
N PRO A 206 2.17 11.99 23.73
CA PRO A 206 2.15 10.90 22.78
C PRO A 206 1.24 11.21 21.58
N PHE A 207 1.68 10.76 20.39
CA PHE A 207 0.90 10.81 19.17
C PHE A 207 1.13 9.53 18.34
N LEU A 208 0.08 8.92 17.86
CA LEU A 208 0.15 7.74 16.98
C LEU A 208 -0.03 8.15 15.52
N SER A 209 0.76 7.55 14.64
CA SER A 209 0.54 7.60 13.20
C SER A 209 -0.87 7.10 12.85
N LYS A 210 -1.33 7.43 11.65
CA LYS A 210 -2.67 7.05 11.17
C LYS A 210 -2.97 5.55 11.28
N ASN A 211 -1.95 4.70 11.06
CA ASN A 211 -2.08 3.24 11.12
C ASN A 211 -1.73 2.67 12.50
N SER A 212 -1.44 3.52 13.49
CA SER A 212 -1.00 3.12 14.83
C SER A 212 0.25 2.22 14.86
N ASP A 213 1.12 2.33 13.85
CA ASP A 213 2.37 1.58 13.70
C ASP A 213 3.59 2.38 14.20
N THR A 214 3.45 3.68 14.38
CA THR A 214 4.49 4.58 14.85
C THR A 214 3.96 5.43 15.98
N LEU A 215 4.69 5.47 17.08
CA LEU A 215 4.44 6.32 18.25
C LEU A 215 5.45 7.46 18.24
N PHE A 216 4.95 8.70 18.28
CA PHE A 216 5.74 9.90 18.52
C PHE A 216 5.50 10.37 19.95
N PHE A 217 6.52 10.88 20.59
CA PHE A 217 6.44 11.41 21.95
C PHE A 217 7.62 12.34 22.22
N SER A 218 7.57 13.10 23.28
CA SER A 218 8.69 13.97 23.70
C SER A 218 9.28 13.45 24.99
N SER A 219 10.60 13.45 25.07
CA SER A 219 11.36 12.99 26.23
C SER A 219 12.56 13.89 26.52
N ASN A 220 12.94 13.96 27.79
CA ASN A 220 14.22 14.54 28.26
C ASN A 220 15.19 13.47 28.80
N GLY A 221 14.76 12.21 28.87
CA GLY A 221 15.56 11.12 29.42
C GLY A 221 16.31 10.29 28.39
N LEU A 222 15.97 10.42 27.09
CA LEU A 222 16.56 9.64 25.98
C LEU A 222 17.76 10.32 25.31
N GLY A 223 18.25 11.44 25.89
CA GLY A 223 19.25 12.30 25.25
C GLY A 223 18.62 13.20 24.18
N GLY A 224 19.44 13.89 23.39
CA GLY A 224 18.97 14.79 22.33
C GLY A 224 19.62 16.17 22.39
N GLU A 225 18.94 17.16 21.80
CA GLU A 225 19.47 18.52 21.62
C GLU A 225 19.09 19.50 22.76
N GLY A 226 17.93 19.28 23.42
CA GLY A 226 17.33 20.30 24.27
C GLY A 226 16.71 19.85 25.59
N ASP A 227 15.86 20.73 26.12
CA ASP A 227 15.13 20.51 27.38
C ASP A 227 14.11 19.39 27.27
N ALA A 228 13.57 19.16 26.05
CA ALA A 228 12.77 18.02 25.62
C ALA A 228 12.84 17.90 24.11
N ASP A 229 13.01 16.71 23.62
CA ASP A 229 13.07 16.38 22.19
C ASP A 229 11.95 15.43 21.78
N ILE A 230 11.54 15.55 20.54
CA ILE A 230 10.56 14.63 19.92
C ILE A 230 11.30 13.41 19.40
N PHE A 231 10.82 12.24 19.79
CA PHE A 231 11.27 10.93 19.34
C PHE A 231 10.13 10.17 18.66
N TYR A 232 10.47 9.14 17.92
CA TYR A 232 9.50 8.18 17.45
C TYR A 232 10.01 6.74 17.62
N ALA A 233 9.06 5.81 17.82
CA ALA A 233 9.32 4.39 17.89
C ALA A 233 8.34 3.63 16.98
N ILE A 234 8.77 2.51 16.42
CA ILE A 234 7.99 1.69 15.50
C ILE A 234 7.50 0.45 16.21
N LYS A 235 6.21 0.18 16.10
CA LYS A 235 5.56 -1.00 16.67
C LYS A 235 6.12 -2.28 16.07
N GLN A 236 6.50 -3.23 16.93
CA GLN A 236 7.02 -4.52 16.54
C GLN A 236 5.94 -5.62 16.67
N ASN A 237 5.97 -6.59 15.78
CA ASN A 237 5.11 -7.78 15.83
C ASN A 237 3.61 -7.51 16.02
N ASN A 238 3.12 -6.32 15.63
CA ASN A 238 1.76 -5.85 15.88
C ASN A 238 1.37 -5.79 17.38
N SER A 239 2.35 -5.80 18.29
CA SER A 239 2.17 -5.74 19.73
C SER A 239 2.13 -4.31 20.23
N TRP A 240 1.24 -4.00 21.18
CA TRP A 240 1.23 -2.70 21.87
C TRP A 240 2.35 -2.57 22.92
N PHE A 241 3.06 -3.64 23.22
CA PHE A 241 4.09 -3.72 24.25
C PHE A 241 5.50 -4.00 23.66
N GLU A 242 5.61 -4.04 22.33
CA GLU A 242 6.87 -4.27 21.65
C GLU A 242 7.12 -3.15 20.65
N TRP A 243 8.07 -2.28 20.98
CA TRP A 243 8.46 -1.13 20.18
C TRP A 243 9.95 -1.21 19.81
N SER A 244 10.35 -0.57 18.74
CA SER A 244 11.76 -0.32 18.45
C SER A 244 12.36 0.62 19.49
N GLU A 245 13.69 0.65 19.59
CA GLU A 245 14.37 1.75 20.25
C GLU A 245 13.89 3.09 19.68
N PRO A 246 13.66 4.11 20.54
CA PRO A 246 13.24 5.43 20.10
C PRO A 246 14.34 6.10 19.26
N ILE A 247 13.91 6.75 18.19
CA ILE A 247 14.77 7.48 17.26
C ILE A 247 14.44 8.97 17.39
N ASN A 248 15.46 9.81 17.62
CA ASN A 248 15.32 11.27 17.62
C ASN A 248 14.88 11.73 16.22
N ILE A 249 13.84 12.56 16.12
CA ILE A 249 13.28 13.01 14.85
C ILE A 249 14.21 13.97 14.07
N GLY A 250 15.24 14.47 14.72
CA GLY A 250 16.32 15.26 14.12
C GLY A 250 16.25 16.77 14.36
N ALA A 251 17.39 17.44 14.18
CA ALA A 251 17.63 18.84 14.51
C ALA A 251 16.80 19.86 13.69
N LYS A 252 16.12 19.46 12.62
CA LYS A 252 15.16 20.35 11.96
C LYS A 252 13.87 20.55 12.76
N ILE A 253 13.46 19.53 13.51
CA ILE A 253 12.28 19.59 14.37
C ILE A 253 12.70 19.90 15.81
N ASN A 254 13.66 19.18 16.34
CA ASN A 254 14.21 19.42 17.68
C ASN A 254 15.17 20.61 17.71
N SER A 255 15.23 21.27 18.83
CA SER A 255 16.08 22.43 19.09
C SER A 255 16.73 22.32 20.50
N PRO A 256 17.71 23.14 20.84
CA PRO A 256 18.27 23.18 22.20
C PRO A 256 17.28 23.66 23.28
N LYS A 257 15.99 23.61 23.02
CA LYS A 257 14.88 24.03 23.86
C LYS A 257 13.83 22.96 24.00
N PHE A 258 12.67 23.31 24.52
CA PHE A 258 11.54 22.40 24.68
C PHE A 258 10.78 22.27 23.39
N ASP A 259 10.75 21.06 22.81
CA ASP A 259 10.01 20.69 21.62
C ASP A 259 9.05 19.51 21.94
N ALA A 260 7.73 19.74 21.79
CA ALA A 260 6.72 18.78 22.20
C ALA A 260 5.39 18.91 21.41
N TYR A 261 4.41 18.08 21.77
CA TYR A 261 3.04 18.13 21.22
C TYR A 261 3.00 17.95 19.70
N PHE A 262 3.77 16.99 19.24
CA PHE A 262 3.86 16.66 17.82
C PHE A 262 2.55 16.14 17.25
N THR A 263 2.18 16.62 16.09
CA THR A 263 1.12 16.03 15.25
C THR A 263 1.49 16.10 13.78
N MET A 264 0.83 15.29 12.96
CA MET A 264 1.06 15.26 11.53
C MET A 264 -0.24 15.20 10.73
N SER A 265 -0.20 15.82 9.56
CA SER A 265 -1.19 15.70 8.50
C SER A 265 -0.61 14.99 7.28
N ASP A 266 -1.36 14.88 6.17
CA ASP A 266 -0.87 14.26 4.93
C ASP A 266 0.36 15.00 4.32
N ARG A 267 0.62 16.29 4.68
CA ARG A 267 1.69 17.12 4.10
C ARG A 267 2.52 17.91 5.10
N PHE A 268 2.06 18.08 6.32
CA PHE A 268 2.68 18.96 7.29
C PHE A 268 2.84 18.27 8.62
N LEU A 269 3.94 18.60 9.28
CA LEU A 269 4.23 18.29 10.66
C LEU A 269 4.00 19.56 11.47
N TYR A 270 3.45 19.43 12.67
CA TYR A 270 3.22 20.52 13.60
C TYR A 270 3.72 20.12 14.99
N TRP A 271 4.26 21.07 15.71
CA TRP A 271 4.65 20.88 17.10
C TRP A 271 4.69 22.22 17.83
N SER A 272 4.89 22.17 19.14
CA SER A 272 5.09 23.35 19.97
C SER A 272 6.56 23.46 20.34
N SER A 273 7.11 24.66 20.32
CA SER A 273 8.50 24.91 20.65
C SER A 273 8.69 26.30 21.25
N ASN A 274 9.56 26.42 22.27
CA ASN A 274 9.95 27.70 22.81
C ASN A 274 11.33 28.16 22.30
N ARG A 275 11.76 27.70 21.13
CA ARG A 275 13.08 27.95 20.52
C ARG A 275 13.40 29.43 20.28
N GLU A 276 12.40 30.25 20.04
CA GLU A 276 12.54 31.68 19.73
C GLU A 276 11.92 32.60 20.81
N ALA A 277 11.21 32.03 21.80
CA ALA A 277 10.47 32.78 22.80
C ALA A 277 10.58 32.15 24.19
N GLN A 278 10.12 32.86 25.22
CA GLN A 278 10.05 32.30 26.59
C GLN A 278 8.92 31.29 26.76
N ARG A 279 7.87 31.40 25.91
CA ARG A 279 6.70 30.51 25.87
C ARG A 279 6.66 29.76 24.56
N SER A 280 5.98 28.62 24.57
CA SER A 280 5.88 27.79 23.39
C SER A 280 4.97 28.42 22.34
N ASP A 281 5.41 28.39 21.10
CA ASP A 281 4.70 28.75 19.89
C ASP A 281 4.47 27.50 19.03
N LEU A 282 3.50 27.54 18.14
CA LEU A 282 3.27 26.49 17.16
C LEU A 282 4.16 26.67 15.93
N TYR A 283 4.89 25.63 15.61
CA TYR A 283 5.71 25.50 14.42
C TYR A 283 5.15 24.47 13.48
N TYR A 284 5.53 24.57 12.22
CA TYR A 284 5.24 23.59 11.21
C TYR A 284 6.39 23.44 10.21
N THR A 285 6.43 22.29 9.57
CA THR A 285 7.24 22.08 8.36
C THR A 285 6.45 21.21 7.38
N SER A 286 6.78 21.31 6.11
CA SER A 286 6.24 20.38 5.10
C SER A 286 7.16 19.17 4.96
N PHE A 287 6.56 18.02 4.77
CA PHE A 287 7.26 16.85 4.27
C PHE A 287 6.63 16.45 2.94
N LEU A 288 7.46 16.09 2.01
CA LEU A 288 6.99 15.47 0.79
C LEU A 288 6.69 14.00 1.12
N PRO A 289 5.51 13.49 0.78
CA PRO A 289 5.29 12.05 0.84
C PRO A 289 6.42 11.37 0.06
N PRO A 290 6.86 10.17 0.46
CA PRO A 290 7.87 9.47 -0.31
C PRO A 290 7.41 9.42 -1.76
N PRO A 291 8.29 9.66 -2.70
CA PRO A 291 7.95 9.58 -4.11
C PRO A 291 7.37 8.19 -4.39
N PRO A 292 6.40 8.10 -5.28
CA PRO A 292 5.82 6.81 -5.62
C PRO A 292 6.94 5.85 -6.04
N PRO A 293 6.88 4.57 -5.67
CA PRO A 293 7.89 3.61 -6.05
C PRO A 293 7.99 3.53 -7.57
N LEU A 294 9.22 3.39 -8.07
CA LEU A 294 9.48 3.23 -9.49
C LEU A 294 9.10 1.82 -9.95
N PHE A 295 8.31 1.74 -11.01
CA PHE A 295 7.98 0.51 -11.73
C PHE A 295 8.32 0.68 -13.20
N ALA A 296 8.48 -0.43 -13.92
CA ALA A 296 8.57 -0.43 -15.37
C ALA A 296 7.89 -1.67 -15.94
N SER A 297 7.36 -1.56 -17.14
CA SER A 297 6.88 -2.68 -17.96
C SER A 297 7.48 -2.55 -19.33
N ALA A 298 7.69 -3.67 -20.02
CA ALA A 298 8.23 -3.66 -21.37
C ALA A 298 7.60 -4.75 -22.23
N GLU A 299 7.39 -4.44 -23.50
CA GLU A 299 6.94 -5.39 -24.51
C GLU A 299 8.00 -5.53 -25.61
N GLY A 300 8.46 -6.76 -25.87
CA GLY A 300 9.39 -7.07 -26.94
C GLY A 300 8.65 -7.43 -28.21
N THR A 301 9.12 -6.91 -29.35
CA THR A 301 8.72 -7.37 -30.69
C THR A 301 9.87 -8.18 -31.27
N ASP A 302 9.60 -9.43 -31.59
CA ASP A 302 10.57 -10.35 -32.19
C ASP A 302 11.03 -9.89 -33.59
N VAL A 303 12.23 -10.32 -34.00
CA VAL A 303 12.69 -10.06 -35.36
C VAL A 303 11.87 -10.85 -36.38
N THR A 304 11.66 -10.26 -37.55
CA THR A 304 10.77 -10.83 -38.59
C THR A 304 11.42 -11.90 -39.44
N ILE A 305 12.74 -11.92 -39.52
CA ILE A 305 13.52 -12.88 -40.33
C ILE A 305 14.66 -13.49 -39.52
N TYR A 306 15.07 -14.68 -39.87
CA TYR A 306 16.24 -15.35 -39.32
C TYR A 306 17.50 -14.47 -39.44
N GLN A 307 18.24 -14.28 -38.32
CA GLN A 307 19.38 -13.35 -38.21
C GLN A 307 19.01 -11.88 -38.53
N GLY A 308 17.73 -11.53 -38.42
CA GLY A 308 17.27 -10.15 -38.57
C GLY A 308 17.72 -9.25 -37.40
N THR A 309 17.61 -7.96 -37.63
CA THR A 309 17.92 -6.93 -36.62
C THR A 309 16.81 -5.89 -36.52
N ASP A 310 15.59 -6.27 -36.84
CA ASP A 310 14.41 -5.41 -36.86
C ASP A 310 13.56 -5.56 -35.60
N GLY A 311 14.07 -6.26 -34.57
CA GLY A 311 13.46 -6.36 -33.24
C GLY A 311 13.40 -5.00 -32.56
N LYS A 312 12.47 -4.83 -31.64
CA LYS A 312 12.29 -3.63 -30.84
C LYS A 312 11.74 -3.95 -29.46
N ILE A 313 11.96 -3.04 -28.52
CA ILE A 313 11.37 -3.08 -27.19
C ILE A 313 10.68 -1.75 -26.94
N ASP A 314 9.44 -1.80 -26.45
CA ASP A 314 8.65 -0.68 -25.96
C ASP A 314 8.66 -0.76 -24.43
N LEU A 315 9.36 0.18 -23.80
CA LEU A 315 9.55 0.25 -22.35
C LEU A 315 8.69 1.39 -21.80
N THR A 316 7.91 1.11 -20.79
CA THR A 316 7.06 2.11 -20.14
C THR A 316 7.39 2.19 -18.65
N PRO A 317 8.12 3.20 -18.18
CA PRO A 317 8.31 3.48 -16.77
C PRO A 317 7.04 4.07 -16.15
N LYS A 318 6.77 3.77 -14.88
CA LYS A 318 5.63 4.27 -14.10
C LYS A 318 6.06 4.54 -12.65
N GLY A 319 5.50 5.59 -12.05
CA GLY A 319 5.89 6.00 -10.69
C GLY A 319 7.27 6.64 -10.68
N GLY A 320 7.99 6.60 -9.56
CA GLY A 320 9.26 7.29 -9.41
C GLY A 320 9.16 8.80 -9.61
N VAL A 321 10.29 9.45 -9.80
CA VAL A 321 10.42 10.88 -10.06
C VAL A 321 11.11 11.08 -11.42
N ALA A 322 10.41 11.64 -12.41
CA ALA A 322 11.00 11.97 -13.71
C ALA A 322 12.07 13.09 -13.58
N PRO A 323 13.08 13.16 -14.46
CA PRO A 323 13.30 12.31 -15.62
C PRO A 323 13.86 10.92 -15.30
N TYR A 324 13.60 9.96 -16.19
CA TYR A 324 14.17 8.62 -16.09
C TYR A 324 15.42 8.52 -16.98
N SER A 325 16.32 7.61 -16.59
CA SER A 325 17.48 7.22 -17.38
C SER A 325 17.52 5.71 -17.55
N TYR A 326 18.06 5.25 -18.68
CA TYR A 326 18.03 3.87 -19.08
C TYR A 326 19.44 3.36 -19.35
N GLN A 327 19.72 2.17 -18.89
CA GLN A 327 20.98 1.50 -19.18
C GLN A 327 20.70 0.06 -19.61
N TRP A 328 20.84 -0.19 -20.89
CA TRP A 328 20.63 -1.51 -21.49
C TRP A 328 21.90 -2.35 -21.52
N SER A 329 21.77 -3.66 -21.48
CA SER A 329 22.87 -4.63 -21.55
C SER A 329 23.64 -4.54 -22.90
N ASN A 330 23.03 -4.02 -23.96
CA ASN A 330 23.67 -3.77 -25.26
C ASN A 330 24.35 -2.40 -25.36
N GLY A 331 24.34 -1.61 -24.29
CA GLY A 331 24.94 -0.27 -24.22
C GLY A 331 24.03 0.88 -24.69
N SER A 332 22.77 0.61 -25.12
CA SER A 332 21.81 1.67 -25.43
C SER A 332 21.39 2.40 -24.15
N THR A 333 21.04 3.68 -24.33
CA THR A 333 20.43 4.54 -23.31
C THR A 333 19.06 5.08 -23.74
N ASP A 334 18.55 4.60 -24.86
CA ASP A 334 17.21 4.97 -25.35
C ASP A 334 16.13 4.30 -24.49
N GLU A 335 14.97 4.93 -24.34
CA GLU A 335 13.81 4.33 -23.68
C GLU A 335 13.39 3.08 -24.47
N ASP A 336 13.20 3.22 -25.77
CA ASP A 336 12.68 2.20 -26.68
C ASP A 336 13.76 1.79 -27.71
N PRO A 337 14.61 0.82 -27.41
CA PRO A 337 15.60 0.35 -28.40
C PRO A 337 14.92 -0.33 -29.58
N VAL A 338 15.34 0.08 -30.77
CA VAL A 338 14.89 -0.45 -32.06
C VAL A 338 16.05 -1.01 -32.86
N ASN A 339 15.75 -1.77 -33.91
CA ASN A 339 16.74 -2.39 -34.78
C ASN A 339 17.72 -3.30 -34.04
N ILE A 340 17.19 -4.08 -33.09
CA ILE A 340 17.96 -5.01 -32.26
C ILE A 340 17.81 -6.44 -32.76
N PRO A 341 18.89 -7.25 -32.76
CA PRO A 341 18.84 -8.66 -33.10
C PRO A 341 18.14 -9.47 -32.00
N LYS A 342 17.93 -10.76 -32.25
CA LYS A 342 17.50 -11.68 -31.17
C LYS A 342 18.47 -11.64 -30.00
N GLY A 343 17.95 -11.75 -28.80
CA GLY A 343 18.76 -11.75 -27.58
C GLY A 343 17.90 -11.63 -26.34
N SER A 344 18.56 -11.69 -25.19
CA SER A 344 17.97 -11.31 -23.90
C SER A 344 18.52 -9.95 -23.51
N TYR A 345 17.65 -8.97 -23.39
CA TYR A 345 18.02 -7.59 -23.09
C TYR A 345 17.65 -7.28 -21.65
N GLU A 346 18.64 -6.88 -20.89
CA GLU A 346 18.43 -6.37 -19.54
C GLU A 346 18.46 -4.85 -19.56
N VAL A 347 17.54 -4.21 -18.86
CA VAL A 347 17.51 -2.77 -18.65
C VAL A 347 17.47 -2.45 -17.19
N THR A 348 18.28 -1.47 -16.78
CA THR A 348 18.15 -0.76 -15.52
C THR A 348 17.53 0.59 -15.81
N VAL A 349 16.33 0.83 -15.29
CA VAL A 349 15.66 2.13 -15.29
C VAL A 349 15.98 2.82 -13.98
N THR A 350 16.44 4.06 -14.03
CA THR A 350 16.76 4.88 -12.85
C THR A 350 15.99 6.19 -12.93
N ASP A 351 15.34 6.58 -11.84
CA ASP A 351 14.63 7.86 -11.74
C ASP A 351 15.55 9.00 -11.25
N ALA A 352 15.02 10.23 -11.19
CA ALA A 352 15.80 11.43 -10.81
C ALA A 352 16.33 11.41 -9.36
N ILE A 353 15.80 10.55 -8.48
CA ILE A 353 16.25 10.44 -7.09
C ILE A 353 17.01 9.13 -6.81
N GLY A 354 17.35 8.38 -7.89
CA GLY A 354 18.17 7.18 -7.81
C GLY A 354 17.43 5.88 -7.48
N GLN A 355 16.09 5.83 -7.50
CA GLN A 355 15.36 4.56 -7.46
C GLN A 355 15.65 3.78 -8.74
N THR A 356 15.82 2.48 -8.63
CA THR A 356 16.12 1.63 -9.79
C THR A 356 15.13 0.46 -9.89
N VAL A 357 14.79 0.07 -11.12
CA VAL A 357 14.08 -1.17 -11.43
C VAL A 357 14.77 -1.86 -12.59
N MET A 358 14.87 -3.18 -12.54
CA MET A 358 15.49 -3.99 -13.59
C MET A 358 14.45 -4.90 -14.25
N LEU A 359 14.55 -5.01 -15.58
CA LEU A 359 13.72 -5.90 -16.39
C LEU A 359 14.62 -6.69 -17.35
N THR A 360 14.14 -7.89 -17.71
CA THR A 360 14.77 -8.74 -18.73
C THR A 360 13.74 -9.06 -19.79
N ILE A 361 14.01 -8.71 -21.04
CA ILE A 361 13.09 -8.85 -22.16
C ILE A 361 13.75 -9.75 -23.23
N PRO A 362 13.16 -10.90 -23.55
CA PRO A 362 13.63 -11.73 -24.65
C PRO A 362 13.10 -11.20 -25.98
N ILE A 363 13.97 -11.17 -27.00
CA ILE A 363 13.63 -10.96 -28.40
C ILE A 363 14.00 -12.26 -29.12
N ASN A 364 13.03 -12.88 -29.76
CA ASN A 364 13.22 -14.12 -30.48
C ASN A 364 13.40 -13.89 -31.97
N GLU A 365 13.82 -14.91 -32.67
CA GLU A 365 13.84 -14.92 -34.13
C GLU A 365 13.09 -16.13 -34.68
N PRO A 366 12.51 -16.04 -35.87
CA PRO A 366 12.01 -17.23 -36.57
C PRO A 366 13.16 -18.19 -36.84
N GLY A 367 12.88 -19.46 -36.92
CA GLY A 367 13.89 -20.45 -37.30
C GLY A 367 14.56 -20.13 -38.64
N PRO A 368 15.75 -20.66 -38.87
CA PRO A 368 16.37 -20.51 -40.18
C PRO A 368 15.40 -20.96 -41.28
N ILE A 369 15.29 -20.20 -42.34
CA ILE A 369 14.58 -20.64 -43.56
C ILE A 369 15.33 -21.89 -44.01
N SER A 370 14.92 -23.07 -43.55
CA SER A 370 15.26 -24.27 -44.26
C SER A 370 14.63 -24.09 -45.64
N LEU A 371 15.45 -24.25 -46.70
CA LEU A 371 14.91 -24.55 -48.06
C LEU A 371 13.77 -25.53 -47.84
N PRO A 372 12.60 -25.37 -48.50
CA PRO A 372 11.41 -26.05 -48.10
C PRO A 372 11.68 -27.55 -48.01
N GLU A 373 11.91 -28.01 -46.79
CA GLU A 373 11.48 -29.35 -46.44
C GLU A 373 10.01 -29.31 -46.88
N ILE A 374 9.63 -30.14 -47.83
CA ILE A 374 8.26 -30.21 -48.32
C ILE A 374 7.44 -30.38 -47.04
N SER A 375 6.97 -29.28 -46.44
CA SER A 375 6.17 -29.34 -45.25
C SER A 375 4.85 -29.99 -45.68
N LEU A 376 4.78 -31.26 -45.40
CA LEU A 376 3.58 -32.04 -45.67
C LEU A 376 2.41 -31.33 -44.98
N PRO A 377 1.27 -31.18 -45.64
CA PRO A 377 0.14 -30.46 -45.08
C PRO A 377 -0.26 -31.05 -43.73
N GLN A 378 -0.56 -30.19 -42.79
CA GLN A 378 -1.09 -30.56 -41.47
C GLN A 378 -2.41 -29.81 -41.27
N ALA A 379 -3.33 -30.38 -40.49
CA ALA A 379 -4.52 -29.69 -40.05
C ALA A 379 -4.83 -30.02 -38.59
N VAL A 380 -5.40 -29.03 -37.89
CA VAL A 380 -5.96 -29.20 -36.55
C VAL A 380 -7.39 -28.64 -36.60
N ILE A 381 -8.35 -29.46 -36.23
CA ILE A 381 -9.74 -29.04 -36.09
C ILE A 381 -10.16 -29.10 -34.62
N TYR A 382 -11.01 -28.18 -34.19
CA TYR A 382 -11.48 -28.06 -32.82
C TYR A 382 -12.98 -28.38 -32.74
N PHE A 383 -13.37 -29.01 -31.62
CA PHE A 383 -14.76 -29.43 -31.41
C PHE A 383 -15.41 -28.61 -30.29
N ASP A 384 -16.72 -28.42 -30.43
CA ASP A 384 -17.55 -27.88 -29.38
C ASP A 384 -17.60 -28.79 -28.14
N LEU A 385 -17.98 -28.24 -27.00
CA LEU A 385 -18.13 -29.01 -25.77
C LEU A 385 -19.11 -30.18 -25.97
N ASN A 386 -18.70 -31.36 -25.53
CA ASN A 386 -19.49 -32.60 -25.64
C ASN A 386 -19.96 -32.95 -27.05
N SER A 387 -19.35 -32.37 -28.07
CA SER A 387 -19.70 -32.66 -29.49
C SER A 387 -18.64 -33.49 -30.18
N SER A 388 -19.07 -34.37 -31.03
CA SER A 388 -18.25 -35.06 -32.05
C SER A 388 -18.63 -34.64 -33.49
N ASN A 389 -19.60 -33.74 -33.62
CA ASN A 389 -20.03 -33.28 -34.94
C ASN A 389 -19.05 -32.24 -35.46
N LEU A 390 -18.74 -32.31 -36.74
CA LEU A 390 -18.00 -31.30 -37.46
C LEU A 390 -18.88 -30.06 -37.61
N ASN A 391 -18.35 -28.89 -37.22
CA ASN A 391 -19.00 -27.61 -37.45
C ASN A 391 -18.54 -26.95 -38.76
N ASN A 392 -19.13 -25.81 -39.12
CA ASN A 392 -18.83 -25.15 -40.40
C ASN A 392 -17.33 -24.78 -40.54
N GLN A 393 -16.67 -24.42 -39.47
CA GLN A 393 -15.24 -24.11 -39.49
C GLN A 393 -14.42 -25.39 -39.76
N ASN A 394 -14.78 -26.49 -39.10
CA ASN A 394 -14.12 -27.78 -39.30
C ASN A 394 -14.25 -28.26 -40.78
N TYR A 395 -15.38 -28.06 -41.40
CA TYR A 395 -15.54 -28.37 -42.82
C TYR A 395 -14.63 -27.53 -43.71
N GLN A 396 -14.53 -26.21 -43.43
CA GLN A 396 -13.64 -25.32 -44.18
C GLN A 396 -12.16 -25.70 -44.02
N ASP A 397 -11.75 -26.01 -42.79
CA ASP A 397 -10.37 -26.40 -42.49
C ASP A 397 -10.00 -27.72 -43.15
N LEU A 398 -10.90 -28.70 -43.09
CA LEU A 398 -10.73 -30.00 -43.74
C LEU A 398 -10.72 -29.88 -45.28
N ASP A 399 -11.62 -29.10 -45.87
CA ASP A 399 -11.62 -28.87 -47.34
C ASP A 399 -10.33 -28.16 -47.78
N ALA A 400 -9.82 -27.18 -47.00
CA ALA A 400 -8.56 -26.53 -47.28
C ALA A 400 -7.37 -27.51 -47.17
N PHE A 401 -7.40 -28.39 -46.17
CA PHE A 401 -6.41 -29.46 -46.01
C PHE A 401 -6.45 -30.45 -47.19
N ILE A 402 -7.63 -30.93 -47.55
CA ILE A 402 -7.83 -31.86 -48.68
C ILE A 402 -7.30 -31.27 -49.98
N LYS A 403 -7.60 -30.00 -50.24
CA LYS A 403 -7.06 -29.31 -51.43
C LYS A 403 -5.54 -29.32 -51.48
N LYS A 404 -4.86 -29.12 -50.35
CA LYS A 404 -3.40 -29.22 -50.28
C LYS A 404 -2.91 -30.64 -50.44
N MET A 405 -3.67 -31.63 -49.96
CA MET A 405 -3.33 -33.06 -50.09
C MET A 405 -3.38 -33.56 -51.51
N MET A 406 -4.12 -32.93 -52.40
CA MET A 406 -4.16 -33.27 -53.83
C MET A 406 -2.78 -33.21 -54.50
N ASP A 407 -1.90 -32.37 -53.98
CA ASP A 407 -0.52 -32.21 -54.43
C ASP A 407 0.41 -33.35 -53.93
N TYR A 408 -0.08 -34.22 -53.01
CA TYR A 408 0.70 -35.28 -52.36
C TYR A 408 -0.04 -36.65 -52.39
N PRO A 409 -0.35 -37.21 -53.57
CA PRO A 409 -1.26 -38.35 -53.70
C PRO A 409 -0.73 -39.67 -53.11
N THR A 410 0.57 -39.76 -52.79
CA THR A 410 1.21 -41.02 -52.31
C THR A 410 1.38 -41.08 -50.79
N THR A 411 1.07 -40.02 -50.07
CA THR A 411 1.31 -39.91 -48.63
C THR A 411 0.25 -40.60 -47.76
N LYS A 412 0.61 -40.97 -46.54
CA LYS A 412 -0.31 -41.51 -45.51
C LYS A 412 -0.71 -40.43 -44.52
N LEU A 413 -1.93 -40.58 -43.99
CA LEU A 413 -2.45 -39.69 -42.95
C LEU A 413 -2.46 -40.39 -41.59
N THR A 414 -1.98 -39.68 -40.58
CA THR A 414 -2.18 -40.05 -39.17
C THR A 414 -3.10 -39.04 -38.53
N ILE A 415 -4.21 -39.53 -37.98
CA ILE A 415 -5.24 -38.67 -37.35
C ILE A 415 -5.32 -39.02 -35.89
N THR A 416 -5.15 -38.06 -35.02
CA THR A 416 -5.23 -38.26 -33.56
C THR A 416 -6.27 -37.30 -32.97
N SER A 417 -7.23 -37.87 -32.21
CA SER A 417 -8.31 -37.10 -31.59
C SER A 417 -8.21 -37.05 -30.08
N HIS A 418 -8.49 -35.89 -29.54
CA HIS A 418 -8.38 -35.59 -28.11
C HIS A 418 -9.66 -34.96 -27.54
N CYS A 419 -9.78 -35.03 -26.20
CA CYS A 419 -10.80 -34.36 -25.42
C CYS A 419 -10.17 -33.49 -24.35
N ASP A 420 -10.95 -32.53 -23.80
CA ASP A 420 -10.58 -31.88 -22.54
C ASP A 420 -10.92 -32.81 -21.34
N ARG A 421 -10.41 -32.49 -20.17
CA ARG A 421 -10.46 -33.31 -18.95
C ARG A 421 -11.74 -33.17 -18.10
N ARG A 422 -12.80 -32.52 -18.60
CA ARG A 422 -13.98 -32.18 -17.79
C ARG A 422 -14.99 -33.34 -17.61
N ALA A 423 -14.84 -34.45 -18.31
CA ALA A 423 -15.67 -35.62 -18.14
C ALA A 423 -14.83 -36.81 -17.63
N SER A 424 -15.48 -37.96 -17.42
CA SER A 424 -14.77 -39.19 -17.04
C SER A 424 -13.84 -39.67 -18.16
N GLU A 425 -12.74 -40.30 -17.79
CA GLU A 425 -11.78 -40.86 -18.75
C GLU A 425 -12.48 -41.78 -19.77
N THR A 426 -13.36 -42.66 -19.30
CA THR A 426 -14.12 -43.55 -20.17
C THR A 426 -14.96 -42.79 -21.18
N TYR A 427 -15.62 -41.72 -20.75
CA TYR A 427 -16.39 -40.86 -21.64
C TYR A 427 -15.50 -40.14 -22.64
N ASN A 428 -14.38 -39.61 -22.19
CA ASN A 428 -13.43 -38.87 -23.03
C ASN A 428 -12.79 -39.78 -24.09
N ILE A 429 -12.48 -41.03 -23.76
CA ILE A 429 -12.03 -42.03 -24.72
C ILE A 429 -13.11 -42.31 -25.75
N TRP A 430 -14.36 -42.53 -25.34
CA TRP A 430 -15.48 -42.75 -26.25
C TRP A 430 -15.73 -41.54 -27.18
N LEU A 431 -15.69 -40.30 -26.59
CA LEU A 431 -15.94 -39.08 -27.36
C LEU A 431 -14.81 -38.82 -28.37
N SER A 432 -13.54 -39.00 -27.98
CA SER A 432 -12.41 -38.83 -28.89
C SER A 432 -12.45 -39.86 -30.04
N LYS A 433 -12.88 -41.10 -29.76
CA LYS A 433 -13.11 -42.10 -30.81
C LYS A 433 -14.16 -41.65 -31.82
N ARG A 434 -15.29 -41.09 -31.36
CA ARG A 434 -16.34 -40.56 -32.25
C ARG A 434 -15.87 -39.39 -33.08
N ARG A 435 -15.07 -38.47 -32.50
CA ARG A 435 -14.47 -37.36 -33.26
C ARG A 435 -13.56 -37.86 -34.36
N LEU A 436 -12.71 -38.83 -34.03
CA LEU A 436 -11.85 -39.51 -35.01
C LEU A 436 -12.68 -40.09 -36.16
N GLU A 437 -13.73 -40.87 -35.84
CA GLU A 437 -14.60 -41.53 -36.84
C GLU A 437 -15.28 -40.49 -37.73
N CYS A 438 -15.84 -39.40 -37.15
CA CYS A 438 -16.48 -38.36 -37.95
C CYS A 438 -15.47 -37.66 -38.88
N THR A 439 -14.25 -37.40 -38.42
CA THR A 439 -13.18 -36.79 -39.23
C THR A 439 -12.76 -37.72 -40.35
N ILE A 440 -12.53 -39.02 -40.07
CA ILE A 440 -12.16 -40.02 -41.07
C ILE A 440 -13.24 -40.17 -42.14
N ASN A 441 -14.51 -40.30 -41.71
CA ASN A 441 -15.63 -40.44 -42.63
C ASN A 441 -15.73 -39.26 -43.59
N TYR A 442 -15.55 -38.04 -43.12
CA TYR A 442 -15.56 -36.87 -43.97
C TYR A 442 -14.41 -36.88 -45.00
N LEU A 443 -13.19 -37.22 -44.58
CA LEU A 443 -12.04 -37.30 -45.47
C LEU A 443 -12.26 -38.38 -46.55
N VAL A 444 -12.82 -39.55 -46.18
CA VAL A 444 -13.15 -40.63 -47.11
C VAL A 444 -14.26 -40.21 -48.09
N GLU A 445 -15.31 -39.54 -47.60
CA GLU A 445 -16.39 -38.99 -48.44
C GLU A 445 -15.85 -38.01 -49.48
N LYS A 446 -14.82 -37.23 -49.11
CA LYS A 446 -14.15 -36.28 -50.01
C LYS A 446 -13.08 -36.91 -50.88
N GLY A 447 -12.94 -38.23 -50.87
CA GLY A 447 -12.12 -38.99 -51.83
C GLY A 447 -10.71 -39.37 -51.33
N ILE A 448 -10.40 -39.22 -50.06
CA ILE A 448 -9.16 -39.76 -49.47
C ILE A 448 -9.33 -41.25 -49.22
N PRO A 449 -8.51 -42.14 -49.82
CA PRO A 449 -8.68 -43.60 -49.67
C PRO A 449 -8.53 -44.04 -48.20
N ARG A 450 -9.45 -44.83 -47.69
CA ARG A 450 -9.47 -45.29 -46.28
C ARG A 450 -8.18 -45.99 -45.86
N GLU A 451 -7.57 -46.74 -46.76
CA GLU A 451 -6.32 -47.49 -46.53
C GLU A 451 -5.09 -46.57 -46.33
N LYS A 452 -5.19 -45.31 -46.67
CA LYS A 452 -4.14 -44.30 -46.41
C LYS A 452 -4.29 -43.62 -45.07
N ILE A 453 -5.38 -43.88 -44.33
CA ILE A 453 -5.67 -43.21 -43.08
C ILE A 453 -5.45 -44.16 -41.91
N SER A 454 -4.52 -43.84 -41.05
CA SER A 454 -4.40 -44.39 -39.70
C SER A 454 -5.03 -43.43 -38.69
N GLY A 455 -5.64 -43.97 -37.65
CA GLY A 455 -6.30 -43.15 -36.64
C GLY A 455 -6.06 -43.65 -35.24
N ASP A 456 -5.92 -42.71 -34.32
CA ASP A 456 -5.79 -42.95 -32.89
C ASP A 456 -6.68 -42.00 -32.09
N TYR A 457 -7.07 -42.37 -30.88
CA TYR A 457 -7.90 -41.61 -30.00
C TYR A 457 -7.34 -41.66 -28.58
N ARG A 458 -7.05 -40.50 -27.98
CA ARG A 458 -6.30 -40.36 -26.75
C ARG A 458 -7.12 -39.92 -25.53
N GLY A 459 -8.41 -39.59 -25.75
CA GLY A 459 -9.20 -38.98 -24.67
C GLY A 459 -8.52 -37.67 -24.17
N GLU A 460 -8.30 -37.59 -22.90
CA GLU A 460 -7.66 -36.42 -22.22
C GLU A 460 -6.16 -36.63 -21.94
N ARG A 461 -5.59 -37.76 -22.33
CA ARG A 461 -4.23 -38.19 -21.92
C ARG A 461 -3.12 -37.30 -22.46
N GLU A 462 -3.31 -36.66 -23.59
CA GLU A 462 -2.32 -35.82 -24.26
C GLU A 462 -2.91 -34.42 -24.54
N PRO A 463 -3.08 -33.58 -23.51
CA PRO A 463 -3.61 -32.23 -23.72
C PRO A 463 -2.59 -31.33 -24.43
N ASP A 464 -3.07 -30.49 -25.33
CA ASP A 464 -2.26 -29.44 -25.97
C ASP A 464 -1.80 -28.42 -24.94
N ILE A 465 -2.74 -28.05 -24.05
CA ILE A 465 -2.46 -27.15 -22.93
C ILE A 465 -2.62 -27.89 -21.61
N LYS A 466 -1.54 -27.97 -20.84
CA LYS A 466 -1.53 -28.50 -19.47
C LYS A 466 -1.79 -27.37 -18.48
N CYS A 467 -2.94 -27.38 -17.80
CA CYS A 467 -3.32 -26.38 -16.81
C CYS A 467 -4.15 -27.00 -15.69
N GLU A 468 -4.04 -26.51 -14.48
CA GLU A 468 -4.90 -26.96 -13.36
C GLU A 468 -6.30 -26.32 -13.42
N ASN A 469 -6.37 -25.01 -13.70
CA ASN A 469 -7.60 -24.23 -13.85
C ASN A 469 -7.65 -23.64 -15.25
N CYS A 470 -8.03 -24.46 -16.24
CA CYS A 470 -8.09 -24.02 -17.63
C CYS A 470 -9.21 -23.03 -17.89
N SER A 471 -8.95 -22.01 -18.69
CA SER A 471 -9.98 -21.18 -19.30
C SER A 471 -10.74 -21.96 -20.36
N GLU A 472 -11.94 -21.51 -20.79
CA GLU A 472 -12.71 -22.17 -21.87
C GLU A 472 -11.92 -22.19 -23.18
N GLU A 473 -11.13 -21.16 -23.47
CA GLU A 473 -10.27 -21.14 -24.64
C GLU A 473 -9.21 -22.25 -24.59
N GLN A 474 -8.59 -22.46 -23.44
CA GLN A 474 -7.61 -23.53 -23.22
C GLN A 474 -8.24 -24.91 -23.30
N PHE A 475 -9.45 -25.08 -22.77
CA PHE A 475 -10.22 -26.31 -22.96
C PHE A 475 -10.58 -26.55 -24.43
N THR A 476 -10.89 -25.48 -25.17
CA THR A 476 -11.18 -25.61 -26.61
C THR A 476 -9.98 -26.13 -27.38
N LYS A 477 -8.77 -25.67 -27.07
CA LYS A 477 -7.52 -26.17 -27.69
C LYS A 477 -7.28 -27.64 -27.39
N ASN A 478 -7.69 -28.14 -26.24
CA ASN A 478 -7.59 -29.56 -25.88
C ASN A 478 -8.65 -30.43 -26.56
N ARG A 479 -9.77 -29.87 -27.05
CA ARG A 479 -10.81 -30.56 -27.82
C ARG A 479 -10.48 -30.57 -29.30
N ARG A 480 -9.41 -31.24 -29.70
CA ARG A 480 -8.87 -31.18 -31.06
C ARG A 480 -8.77 -32.56 -31.74
N THR A 481 -8.75 -32.52 -33.03
CA THR A 481 -8.23 -33.60 -33.86
C THR A 481 -7.10 -33.05 -34.73
N THR A 482 -5.93 -33.65 -34.61
CA THR A 482 -4.75 -33.34 -35.44
C THR A 482 -4.71 -34.30 -36.63
N ILE A 483 -4.31 -33.77 -37.77
CA ILE A 483 -4.09 -34.54 -39.00
C ILE A 483 -2.69 -34.27 -39.49
N GLU A 484 -1.88 -35.27 -39.48
CA GLU A 484 -0.47 -35.21 -39.89
C GLU A 484 -0.29 -36.08 -41.15
N VAL A 485 0.53 -35.58 -42.06
CA VAL A 485 0.92 -36.30 -43.28
C VAL A 485 2.29 -36.89 -43.07
N GLY A 486 2.41 -38.18 -43.18
CA GLY A 486 3.67 -38.90 -43.04
C GLY A 486 4.24 -39.33 -44.41
N PRO A 487 5.55 -39.60 -44.50
CA PRO A 487 6.12 -40.25 -45.67
C PRO A 487 5.54 -41.65 -45.78
N ASN A 488 5.56 -42.20 -47.00
CA ASN A 488 5.12 -43.58 -47.31
C ASN A 488 5.89 -44.63 -46.51
#